data_20f613a845ce4b04eb2b73c3d65e2874
#
_entry.id   20f613a845ce4b04eb2b73c3d65e2874
#
_cell.length_a   1.000
_cell.length_b   1.000
_cell.length_c   1.000
_cell.angle_alpha   90.00
_cell.angle_beta   90.00
_cell.angle_gamma   90.00
#
_symmetry.space_group_name_H-M   'P 1'
#
loop_
_entity.id
_entity.type
_entity.pdbx_description
1 polymer ?
#
loop_
_entity_poly.entity_id
_entity_poly.type
_entity_poly.pdbx_seq_one_letter_code
_entity_poly.pdbx_strand_id
1 'polypeptide(L)'
;MNLLKNKTISNITIKEICELADINRSTFYSHFSSQYDLLNAIEEEFIEDMTATLNQYNFSKEEEALKMTEKTLEYIALKNDVCQTLLSENSDIHFQKKGMAITQEFIFKNWIRDKHFDRDTFEYINRFVVSGSIYVIKNWVEYGMDKTPREMAENHQ
;
A
#
# COMPACT_ATOMS: atom_id res chain seq x y z
N MET A 1 5.85 2.17 13.54
CA MET A 1 5.62 0.79 13.06
C MET A 1 5.93 -0.30 14.11
N ASN A 2 7.01 -0.23 14.91
CA ASN A 2 7.36 -1.27 15.88
C ASN A 2 6.26 -1.62 16.89
N LEU A 3 5.49 -0.64 17.37
CA LEU A 3 4.38 -0.87 18.31
C LEU A 3 3.22 -1.62 17.67
N LEU A 4 2.90 -1.34 16.39
CA LEU A 4 1.82 -1.97 15.66
C LEU A 4 2.10 -3.45 15.30
N LYS A 5 3.35 -3.88 15.34
CA LYS A 5 3.69 -5.31 15.17
C LYS A 5 3.11 -6.20 16.30
N ASN A 6 2.92 -5.61 17.48
CA ASN A 6 2.53 -6.35 18.68
C ASN A 6 1.21 -5.88 19.33
N LYS A 7 0.68 -4.74 18.88
CA LYS A 7 -0.52 -4.12 19.46
C LYS A 7 -1.40 -3.51 18.37
N THR A 8 -2.70 -3.52 18.60
CA THR A 8 -3.62 -2.73 17.78
C THR A 8 -3.46 -1.24 18.10
N ILE A 9 -3.79 -0.37 17.15
CA ILE A 9 -3.66 1.08 17.32
C ILE A 9 -4.41 1.62 18.56
N SER A 10 -5.54 1.02 18.90
CA SER A 10 -6.33 1.37 20.08
C SER A 10 -5.62 1.12 21.42
N ASN A 11 -4.67 0.17 21.43
CA ASN A 11 -3.89 -0.23 22.60
C ASN A 11 -2.52 0.45 22.68
N ILE A 12 -2.19 1.30 21.71
CA ILE A 12 -0.96 2.09 21.70
C ILE A 12 -1.23 3.43 22.35
N THR A 13 -0.39 3.81 23.32
CA THR A 13 -0.49 5.09 24.00
C THR A 13 0.49 6.12 23.43
N ILE A 14 0.12 7.40 23.51
CA ILE A 14 1.02 8.50 23.11
C ILE A 14 2.30 8.49 23.95
N LYS A 15 2.23 8.02 25.21
CA LYS A 15 3.41 7.86 26.05
C LYS A 15 4.42 6.90 25.43
N GLU A 16 3.99 5.72 24.99
CA GLU A 16 4.85 4.72 24.36
C GLU A 16 5.45 5.23 23.04
N ILE A 17 4.66 5.97 22.25
CA ILE A 17 5.15 6.59 21.00
C ILE A 17 6.26 7.59 21.32
N CYS A 18 6.03 8.49 22.29
CA CYS A 18 7.00 9.51 22.69
C CYS A 18 8.29 8.91 23.26
N GLU A 19 8.17 7.88 24.10
CA GLU A 19 9.32 7.16 24.66
C GLU A 19 10.15 6.49 23.56
N LEU A 20 9.51 5.88 22.58
CA LEU A 20 10.18 5.19 21.47
C LEU A 20 10.85 6.16 20.48
N ALA A 21 10.25 7.33 20.28
CA ALA A 21 10.74 8.36 19.37
C ALA A 21 11.70 9.37 20.06
N ASP A 22 11.92 9.21 21.36
CA ASP A 22 12.74 10.14 22.18
C ASP A 22 12.26 11.60 22.06
N ILE A 23 10.93 11.81 22.15
CA ILE A 23 10.31 13.12 22.11
C ILE A 23 9.41 13.32 23.34
N ASN A 24 9.13 14.58 23.66
CA ASN A 24 8.13 14.86 24.69
C ASN A 24 6.71 14.94 24.10
N ARG A 25 5.69 14.86 24.97
CA ARG A 25 4.28 14.92 24.55
C ARG A 25 3.89 16.24 23.90
N SER A 26 4.50 17.36 24.30
CA SER A 26 4.23 18.65 23.67
C SER A 26 4.66 18.65 22.21
N THR A 27 5.82 18.06 21.90
CA THR A 27 6.30 17.88 20.54
C THR A 27 5.35 16.99 19.74
N PHE A 28 4.87 15.88 20.33
CA PHE A 28 3.87 15.04 19.66
C PHE A 28 2.61 15.83 19.32
N TYR A 29 2.02 16.52 20.30
CA TYR A 29 0.77 17.26 20.11
C TYR A 29 0.89 18.52 19.24
N SER A 30 2.11 19.01 18.97
CA SER A 30 2.31 20.07 17.97
C SER A 30 2.14 19.60 16.53
N HIS A 31 2.18 18.27 16.28
CA HIS A 31 2.07 17.67 14.95
C HIS A 31 0.83 16.79 14.79
N PHE A 32 0.44 16.06 15.83
CA PHE A 32 -0.64 15.06 15.77
C PHE A 32 -1.58 15.19 16.97
N SER A 33 -2.87 15.09 16.72
CA SER A 33 -3.91 15.17 17.75
C SER A 33 -4.06 13.84 18.53
N SER A 34 -3.70 12.72 17.93
CA SER A 34 -3.83 11.37 18.49
C SER A 34 -2.90 10.36 17.78
N GLN A 35 -2.80 9.14 18.33
CA GLN A 35 -2.12 8.03 17.66
C GLN A 35 -2.78 7.64 16.32
N TYR A 36 -4.09 7.84 16.21
CA TYR A 36 -4.82 7.58 14.95
C TYR A 36 -4.45 8.60 13.87
N ASP A 37 -4.29 9.87 14.28
CA ASP A 37 -3.88 10.95 13.39
C ASP A 37 -2.47 10.71 12.83
N LEU A 38 -1.53 10.30 13.71
CA LEU A 38 -0.20 9.86 13.29
C LEU A 38 -0.26 8.66 12.31
N LEU A 39 -1.08 7.65 12.61
CA LEU A 39 -1.21 6.48 11.73
C LEU A 39 -1.77 6.90 10.37
N ASN A 40 -2.82 7.72 10.36
CA ASN A 40 -3.41 8.23 9.12
C ASN A 40 -2.39 9.02 8.28
N ALA A 41 -1.54 9.84 8.90
CA ALA A 41 -0.48 10.56 8.18
C ALA A 41 0.55 9.61 7.54
N ILE A 42 0.93 8.54 8.24
CA ILE A 42 1.83 7.50 7.68
C ILE A 42 1.16 6.77 6.50
N GLU A 43 -0.11 6.44 6.62
CA GLU A 43 -0.89 5.79 5.56
C GLU A 43 -1.03 6.70 4.33
N GLU A 44 -1.29 7.98 4.54
CA GLU A 44 -1.42 8.97 3.47
C GLU A 44 -0.10 9.17 2.74
N GLU A 45 1.02 9.34 3.46
CA GLU A 45 2.37 9.43 2.85
C GLU A 45 2.66 8.20 1.98
N PHE A 46 2.40 6.99 2.51
CA PHE A 46 2.62 5.76 1.75
C PHE A 46 1.77 5.71 0.47
N ILE A 47 0.50 6.10 0.55
CA ILE A 47 -0.43 6.12 -0.58
C ILE A 47 -0.04 7.18 -1.61
N GLU A 48 0.36 8.37 -1.18
CA GLU A 48 0.81 9.45 -2.06
C GLU A 48 2.05 9.03 -2.85
N ASP A 49 3.04 8.46 -2.19
CA ASP A 49 4.26 7.95 -2.83
C ASP A 49 3.96 6.84 -3.85
N MET A 50 3.08 5.90 -3.51
CA MET A 50 2.62 4.85 -4.41
C MET A 50 1.91 5.43 -5.63
N THR A 51 1.01 6.39 -5.41
CA THR A 51 0.25 7.05 -6.48
C THR A 51 1.19 7.85 -7.39
N ALA A 52 2.16 8.55 -6.83
CA ALA A 52 3.17 9.27 -7.59
C ALA A 52 4.01 8.31 -8.46
N THR A 53 4.35 7.14 -7.94
CA THR A 53 5.06 6.09 -8.69
C THR A 53 4.22 5.58 -9.86
N LEU A 54 2.96 5.24 -9.61
CA LEU A 54 2.03 4.74 -10.64
C LEU A 54 1.80 5.76 -11.78
N ASN A 55 1.68 7.05 -11.43
CA ASN A 55 1.40 8.11 -12.40
C ASN A 55 2.57 8.46 -13.33
N GLN A 56 3.78 7.93 -13.08
CA GLN A 56 4.94 8.14 -13.94
C GLN A 56 4.90 7.29 -15.21
N TYR A 57 4.06 6.27 -15.28
CA TYR A 57 4.06 5.27 -16.35
C TYR A 57 2.73 5.24 -17.13
N ASN A 58 2.82 4.90 -18.42
CA ASN A 58 1.65 4.66 -19.26
C ASN A 58 1.35 3.16 -19.29
N PHE A 59 0.35 2.72 -18.55
CA PHE A 59 -0.05 1.33 -18.41
C PHE A 59 -0.51 0.68 -19.75
N SER A 60 -0.88 1.47 -20.74
CA SER A 60 -1.31 0.96 -22.06
C SER A 60 -0.17 0.34 -22.87
N LYS A 61 1.08 0.57 -22.49
CA LYS A 61 2.26 -0.01 -23.12
C LYS A 61 2.82 -1.10 -22.23
N GLU A 62 2.98 -2.30 -22.77
CA GLU A 62 3.45 -3.48 -22.03
C GLU A 62 4.78 -3.25 -21.31
N GLU A 63 5.77 -2.67 -21.99
CA GLU A 63 7.06 -2.35 -21.37
C GLU A 63 6.97 -1.33 -20.23
N GLU A 64 6.07 -0.36 -20.33
CA GLU A 64 5.86 0.63 -19.29
C GLU A 64 5.06 0.04 -18.12
N ALA A 65 4.11 -0.86 -18.41
CA ALA A 65 3.37 -1.59 -17.39
C ALA A 65 4.29 -2.46 -16.52
N LEU A 66 5.21 -3.19 -17.17
CA LEU A 66 6.21 -3.99 -16.48
C LEU A 66 7.11 -3.13 -15.57
N LYS A 67 7.65 -2.04 -16.11
CA LYS A 67 8.47 -1.08 -15.33
C LYS A 67 7.70 -0.48 -14.16
N MET A 68 6.45 -0.11 -14.37
CA MET A 68 5.60 0.41 -13.31
C MET A 68 5.41 -0.62 -12.19
N THR A 69 5.12 -1.88 -12.54
CA THR A 69 4.96 -2.97 -11.56
C THR A 69 6.27 -3.18 -10.81
N GLU A 70 7.41 -3.27 -11.50
CA GLU A 70 8.73 -3.39 -10.89
C GLU A 70 9.02 -2.23 -9.91
N LYS A 71 8.78 -0.98 -10.31
CA LYS A 71 9.02 0.20 -9.46
C LYS A 71 8.08 0.25 -8.25
N THR A 72 6.84 -0.17 -8.42
CA THR A 72 5.90 -0.31 -7.31
C THR A 72 6.39 -1.34 -6.28
N LEU A 73 6.86 -2.49 -6.75
CA LEU A 73 7.40 -3.54 -5.88
C LEU A 73 8.73 -3.13 -5.23
N GLU A 74 9.61 -2.39 -5.95
CA GLU A 74 10.81 -1.80 -5.36
C GLU A 74 10.47 -0.83 -4.21
N TYR A 75 9.46 0.02 -4.39
CA TYR A 75 9.00 0.93 -3.34
C TYR A 75 8.46 0.16 -2.13
N ILE A 76 7.64 -0.87 -2.35
CA ILE A 76 7.13 -1.75 -1.29
C ILE A 76 8.29 -2.43 -0.55
N ALA A 77 9.30 -2.93 -1.27
CA ALA A 77 10.47 -3.54 -0.66
C ALA A 77 11.30 -2.55 0.17
N LEU A 78 11.45 -1.32 -0.31
CA LEU A 78 12.13 -0.23 0.40
C LEU A 78 11.39 0.15 1.69
N LYS A 79 10.06 0.19 1.65
CA LYS A 79 9.18 0.52 2.79
C LYS A 79 8.61 -0.74 3.47
N ASN A 80 9.34 -1.86 3.42
CA ASN A 80 8.89 -3.16 3.90
C ASN A 80 8.28 -3.13 5.31
N ASP A 81 8.95 -2.49 6.27
CA ASP A 81 8.45 -2.38 7.65
C ASP A 81 7.07 -1.71 7.76
N VAL A 82 6.85 -0.68 6.93
CA VAL A 82 5.56 0.03 6.85
C VAL A 82 4.52 -0.88 6.20
N CYS A 83 4.85 -1.41 5.03
CA CYS A 83 3.95 -2.26 4.24
C CYS A 83 3.53 -3.51 5.02
N GLN A 84 4.46 -4.24 5.64
CA GLN A 84 4.19 -5.42 6.45
C GLN A 84 3.25 -5.10 7.62
N THR A 85 3.45 -3.95 8.27
CA THR A 85 2.61 -3.54 9.40
C THR A 85 1.22 -3.12 8.94
N LEU A 86 1.12 -2.33 7.86
CA LEU A 86 -0.16 -1.84 7.33
C LEU A 86 -1.00 -2.93 6.64
N LEU A 87 -0.37 -4.00 6.15
CA LEU A 87 -1.07 -5.16 5.55
C LEU A 87 -1.30 -6.29 6.56
N SER A 88 -0.83 -6.16 7.81
CA SER A 88 -1.03 -7.18 8.84
C SER A 88 -2.51 -7.30 9.25
N GLU A 89 -2.86 -8.41 9.89
CA GLU A 89 -4.21 -8.63 10.43
C GLU A 89 -4.60 -7.64 11.55
N ASN A 90 -3.60 -7.06 12.21
CA ASN A 90 -3.78 -6.05 13.26
C ASN A 90 -3.93 -4.63 12.72
N SER A 91 -3.78 -4.44 11.41
CA SER A 91 -3.90 -3.12 10.77
C SER A 91 -5.36 -2.68 10.64
N ASP A 92 -5.55 -1.39 10.47
CA ASP A 92 -6.87 -0.85 10.18
C ASP A 92 -7.31 -1.27 8.76
N ILE A 93 -8.50 -1.85 8.65
CA ILE A 93 -9.12 -2.23 7.38
C ILE A 93 -9.30 -1.02 6.44
N HIS A 94 -9.28 0.20 6.98
CA HIS A 94 -9.38 1.43 6.20
C HIS A 94 -8.20 1.63 5.26
N PHE A 95 -6.97 1.31 5.68
CA PHE A 95 -5.80 1.38 4.81
C PHE A 95 -5.92 0.44 3.61
N GLN A 96 -6.29 -0.81 3.85
CA GLN A 96 -6.47 -1.79 2.78
C GLN A 96 -7.56 -1.32 1.78
N LYS A 97 -8.67 -0.77 2.26
CA LYS A 97 -9.73 -0.20 1.41
C LYS A 97 -9.26 1.01 0.61
N LYS A 98 -8.47 1.92 1.20
CA LYS A 98 -7.88 3.05 0.47
C LYS A 98 -6.96 2.58 -0.64
N GLY A 99 -6.05 1.64 -0.36
CA GLY A 99 -5.15 1.06 -1.35
C GLY A 99 -5.91 0.36 -2.49
N MET A 100 -6.95 -0.41 -2.16
CA MET A 100 -7.83 -1.03 -3.16
C MET A 100 -8.51 0.02 -4.05
N ALA A 101 -9.07 1.08 -3.48
CA ALA A 101 -9.77 2.12 -4.22
C ALA A 101 -8.85 2.83 -5.22
N ILE A 102 -7.61 3.16 -4.82
CA ILE A 102 -6.62 3.81 -5.67
C ILE A 102 -6.18 2.88 -6.81
N THR A 103 -5.90 1.62 -6.50
CA THR A 103 -5.54 0.63 -7.51
C THR A 103 -6.68 0.40 -8.50
N GLN A 104 -7.93 0.34 -8.02
CA GLN A 104 -9.12 0.23 -8.87
C GLN A 104 -9.27 1.44 -9.80
N GLU A 105 -9.12 2.66 -9.27
CA GLU A 105 -9.20 3.89 -10.06
C GLU A 105 -8.10 3.94 -11.12
N PHE A 106 -6.88 3.54 -10.76
CA PHE A 106 -5.75 3.48 -11.67
C PHE A 106 -5.99 2.48 -12.82
N ILE A 107 -6.43 1.26 -12.51
CA ILE A 107 -6.77 0.24 -13.52
C ILE A 107 -7.93 0.72 -14.39
N PHE A 108 -8.96 1.32 -13.80
CA PHE A 108 -10.10 1.87 -14.53
C PHE A 108 -9.67 2.93 -15.55
N LYS A 109 -8.85 3.90 -15.15
CA LYS A 109 -8.38 4.97 -16.02
C LYS A 109 -7.53 4.48 -17.20
N ASN A 110 -6.75 3.43 -16.98
CA ASN A 110 -5.75 3.01 -17.94
C ASN A 110 -6.16 1.80 -18.78
N TRP A 111 -7.03 0.93 -18.30
CA TRP A 111 -7.38 -0.33 -18.95
C TRP A 111 -8.66 -0.28 -19.77
N ILE A 112 -9.62 0.58 -19.40
CA ILE A 112 -10.91 0.67 -20.10
C ILE A 112 -10.81 1.34 -21.46
N ARG A 113 -9.78 2.14 -21.72
CA ARG A 113 -9.68 2.89 -22.99
C ARG A 113 -9.70 2.02 -24.25
N ASP A 114 -9.32 0.75 -24.16
CA ASP A 114 -9.09 -0.11 -25.33
C ASP A 114 -9.93 -1.39 -25.39
N LYS A 115 -10.79 -1.71 -24.42
CA LYS A 115 -11.55 -2.98 -24.44
C LYS A 115 -13.04 -2.76 -24.24
N HIS A 116 -13.84 -3.33 -25.14
CA HIS A 116 -15.31 -3.36 -25.09
C HIS A 116 -15.82 -4.37 -24.04
N PHE A 117 -15.51 -4.15 -22.77
CA PHE A 117 -16.18 -4.87 -21.69
C PHE A 117 -17.42 -4.11 -21.27
N ASP A 118 -18.53 -4.83 -21.00
CA ASP A 118 -19.63 -4.24 -20.29
C ASP A 118 -19.20 -3.86 -18.87
N ARG A 119 -19.87 -2.86 -18.31
CA ARG A 119 -19.51 -2.27 -17.02
C ARG A 119 -19.48 -3.30 -15.88
N ASP A 120 -20.43 -4.24 -15.88
CA ASP A 120 -20.58 -5.20 -14.78
C ASP A 120 -19.47 -6.25 -14.83
N THR A 121 -19.17 -6.79 -16.01
CA THR A 121 -18.05 -7.72 -16.22
C THR A 121 -16.72 -7.06 -15.83
N PHE A 122 -16.54 -5.80 -16.21
CA PHE A 122 -15.33 -5.06 -15.83
C PHE A 122 -15.18 -4.93 -14.31
N GLU A 123 -16.26 -4.62 -13.59
CA GLU A 123 -16.22 -4.47 -12.13
C GLU A 123 -15.76 -5.76 -11.43
N TYR A 124 -16.25 -6.92 -11.88
CA TYR A 124 -15.82 -8.21 -11.34
C TYR A 124 -14.35 -8.52 -11.63
N ILE A 125 -13.90 -8.30 -12.87
CA ILE A 125 -12.50 -8.51 -13.27
C ILE A 125 -11.58 -7.59 -12.46
N ASN A 126 -11.93 -6.31 -12.35
CA ASN A 126 -11.16 -5.33 -11.60
C ASN A 126 -11.03 -5.74 -10.12
N ARG A 127 -12.12 -6.12 -9.48
CA ARG A 127 -12.09 -6.62 -8.07
C ARG A 127 -11.21 -7.85 -7.93
N PHE A 128 -11.30 -8.80 -8.86
CA PHE A 128 -10.48 -10.02 -8.84
C PHE A 128 -8.99 -9.68 -8.96
N VAL A 129 -8.62 -8.86 -9.95
CA VAL A 129 -7.22 -8.47 -10.19
C VAL A 129 -6.66 -7.71 -8.98
N VAL A 130 -7.37 -6.70 -8.49
CA VAL A 130 -6.90 -5.88 -7.35
C VAL A 130 -6.76 -6.71 -6.08
N SER A 131 -7.76 -7.52 -5.75
CA SER A 131 -7.70 -8.37 -4.55
C SER A 131 -6.59 -9.42 -4.65
N GLY A 132 -6.42 -10.02 -5.82
CA GLY A 132 -5.35 -10.99 -6.08
C GLY A 132 -3.97 -10.35 -5.96
N SER A 133 -3.77 -9.18 -6.56
CA SER A 133 -2.50 -8.46 -6.49
C SER A 133 -2.12 -8.08 -5.06
N ILE A 134 -3.06 -7.56 -4.27
CA ILE A 134 -2.82 -7.20 -2.87
C ILE A 134 -2.46 -8.44 -2.05
N TYR A 135 -3.17 -9.56 -2.26
CA TYR A 135 -2.90 -10.81 -1.56
C TYR A 135 -1.51 -11.36 -1.88
N VAL A 136 -1.12 -11.34 -3.16
CA VAL A 136 0.21 -11.80 -3.61
C VAL A 136 1.32 -10.92 -3.04
N ILE A 137 1.15 -9.59 -3.07
CA ILE A 137 2.10 -8.64 -2.47
C ILE A 137 2.22 -8.87 -0.96
N LYS A 138 1.10 -9.03 -0.26
CA LYS A 138 1.09 -9.33 1.17
C LYS A 138 1.91 -10.57 1.48
N ASN A 139 1.64 -11.68 0.78
CA ASN A 139 2.38 -12.92 0.97
C ASN A 139 3.87 -12.76 0.68
N TRP A 140 4.23 -12.11 -0.43
CA TRP A 140 5.62 -11.87 -0.78
C TRP A 140 6.37 -11.10 0.33
N VAL A 141 5.75 -10.07 0.89
CA VAL A 141 6.31 -9.29 2.00
C VAL A 141 6.40 -10.15 3.28
N GLU A 142 5.37 -10.92 3.61
CA GLU A 142 5.33 -11.81 4.78
C GLU A 142 6.36 -12.95 4.72
N TYR A 143 6.60 -13.50 3.53
CA TYR A 143 7.62 -14.54 3.29
C TYR A 143 9.05 -14.00 3.13
N GLY A 144 9.26 -12.72 3.41
CA GLY A 144 10.59 -12.10 3.42
C GLY A 144 11.13 -11.74 2.05
N MET A 145 10.24 -11.54 1.06
CA MET A 145 10.58 -11.10 -0.30
C MET A 145 11.60 -12.05 -0.97
N ASP A 146 11.24 -13.32 -1.02
CA ASP A 146 12.05 -14.44 -1.56
C ASP A 146 12.37 -14.30 -3.06
N LYS A 147 11.65 -13.42 -3.76
CA LYS A 147 11.88 -13.02 -5.16
C LYS A 147 12.22 -11.55 -5.25
N THR A 148 13.00 -11.18 -6.25
CA THR A 148 13.25 -9.77 -6.54
C THR A 148 11.99 -9.08 -7.07
N PRO A 149 11.86 -7.74 -6.93
CA PRO A 149 10.77 -6.97 -7.54
C PRO A 149 10.59 -7.24 -9.03
N ARG A 150 11.69 -7.41 -9.75
CA ARG A 150 11.68 -7.72 -11.18
C ARG A 150 11.11 -9.10 -11.47
N GLU A 151 11.59 -10.14 -10.77
CA GLU A 151 11.05 -11.51 -10.93
C GLU A 151 9.56 -11.56 -10.59
N MET A 152 9.12 -10.81 -9.57
CA MET A 152 7.70 -10.68 -9.24
C MET A 152 6.91 -9.99 -10.34
N ALA A 153 7.44 -8.93 -10.94
CA ALA A 153 6.78 -8.21 -12.03
C ALA A 153 6.64 -9.08 -13.29
N GLU A 154 7.66 -9.86 -13.65
CA GLU A 154 7.67 -10.76 -14.81
C GLU A 154 6.69 -11.95 -14.66
N ASN A 155 6.44 -12.43 -13.44
CA ASN A 155 5.53 -13.55 -13.16
C ASN A 155 4.03 -13.16 -13.15
N HIS A 156 3.70 -11.89 -13.30
CA HIS A 156 2.33 -11.37 -13.31
C HIS A 156 1.79 -11.07 -14.73
N GLN A 157 2.45 -11.57 -15.77
CA GLN A 157 1.99 -11.52 -17.16
C GLN A 157 1.20 -12.83 -17.54
#